data_5517772206604213845778e37db8a112
#
_entry.id   5517772206604213845778e37db8a112
#
_cell.length_a   1.000
_cell.length_b   1.000
_cell.length_c   1.000
_cell.angle_alpha   90.00
_cell.angle_beta   90.00
_cell.angle_gamma   90.00
#
_symmetry.space_group_name_H-M   'P 1'
#
loop_
_entity.id
_entity.type
_entity.pdbx_description
1 polymer ?
#
loop_
_entity_poly.entity_id
_entity_poly.type
_entity_poly.pdbx_seq_one_letter_code
_entity_poly.pdbx_strand_id
1 'polypeptide(L)'
;AKLNRYAADKGVKLYNRKPFDGDAELLKFQIDTVADLREEFNIKEPLQLGWKRMDPDDFGETSSNHQQVWINELALRKRAVTEKNLTADKYLAADTAEGIAAHEMGHVISGKIRNGKSGLDIYKETVYNVSGKRISDKEALSLLIENVSEYSAAVTPKANGVNVCNEIIPEILSVNYTKPNKYSKEFVRLLKEACGL
;
A
#
# COMPACT_ATOMS: atom_id res chain seq x y z
N ALA A 1 -25.40 -5.57 -6.28
CA ALA A 1 -25.29 -6.21 -7.62
C ALA A 1 -24.34 -5.44 -8.55
N LYS A 2 -24.53 -4.09 -8.74
CA LYS A 2 -23.70 -3.31 -9.70
C LYS A 2 -22.20 -3.27 -9.33
N LEU A 3 -21.86 -3.02 -8.06
CA LEU A 3 -20.46 -2.98 -7.60
C LEU A 3 -19.77 -4.33 -7.72
N ASN A 4 -20.46 -5.43 -7.43
CA ASN A 4 -19.87 -6.77 -7.58
C ASN A 4 -19.54 -7.09 -9.04
N ARG A 5 -20.41 -6.67 -9.97
CA ARG A 5 -20.13 -6.82 -11.39
C ARG A 5 -18.95 -5.95 -11.83
N TYR A 6 -18.95 -4.68 -11.41
CA TYR A 6 -17.85 -3.76 -11.68
C TYR A 6 -16.49 -4.30 -11.22
N ALA A 7 -16.42 -4.81 -9.99
CA ALA A 7 -15.20 -5.41 -9.47
C ALA A 7 -14.80 -6.69 -10.22
N ALA A 8 -15.78 -7.55 -10.54
CA ALA A 8 -15.54 -8.78 -11.28
C ALA A 8 -15.00 -8.52 -12.69
N ASP A 9 -15.53 -7.50 -13.39
CA ASP A 9 -15.07 -7.08 -14.72
C ASP A 9 -13.59 -6.61 -14.68
N LYS A 10 -13.10 -6.16 -13.51
CA LYS A 10 -11.71 -5.78 -13.24
C LYS A 10 -10.88 -6.89 -12.58
N GLY A 11 -11.41 -8.10 -12.47
CA GLY A 11 -10.73 -9.24 -11.87
C GLY A 11 -10.54 -9.15 -10.34
N VAL A 12 -11.29 -8.27 -9.67
CA VAL A 12 -11.30 -8.12 -8.21
C VAL A 12 -12.55 -8.79 -7.65
N LYS A 13 -12.38 -9.67 -6.66
CA LYS A 13 -13.50 -10.29 -5.98
C LYS A 13 -13.89 -9.48 -4.74
N LEU A 14 -15.10 -8.93 -4.71
CA LEU A 14 -15.60 -8.32 -3.49
C LEU A 14 -16.02 -9.39 -2.47
N TYR A 15 -15.55 -9.22 -1.24
CA TYR A 15 -15.87 -10.09 -0.12
C TYR A 15 -16.57 -9.31 0.99
N ASN A 16 -17.87 -9.58 1.18
CA ASN A 16 -18.68 -8.92 2.19
C ASN A 16 -19.57 -9.90 2.91
N ARG A 17 -19.72 -9.68 4.21
CA ARG A 17 -20.78 -10.34 5.00
C ARG A 17 -22.05 -9.49 5.10
N LYS A 18 -21.97 -8.19 4.76
CA LYS A 18 -23.08 -7.21 4.82
C LYS A 18 -23.17 -6.42 3.52
N PRO A 19 -24.37 -5.94 3.14
CA PRO A 19 -24.51 -4.98 2.05
C PRO A 19 -23.63 -3.75 2.30
N PHE A 20 -23.09 -3.19 1.21
CA PHE A 20 -22.36 -1.93 1.27
C PHE A 20 -23.35 -0.77 1.38
N ASP A 21 -23.18 0.07 2.39
CA ASP A 21 -24.00 1.26 2.68
C ASP A 21 -23.19 2.57 2.66
N GLY A 22 -21.92 2.49 2.20
CA GLY A 22 -21.02 3.62 2.09
C GLY A 22 -21.07 4.34 0.73
N ASP A 23 -20.05 5.14 0.46
CA ASP A 23 -19.88 5.85 -0.79
C ASP A 23 -19.43 4.89 -1.92
N ALA A 24 -20.31 4.68 -2.89
CA ALA A 24 -20.08 3.74 -3.98
C ALA A 24 -18.93 4.18 -4.92
N GLU A 25 -18.75 5.48 -5.11
CA GLU A 25 -17.65 6.00 -5.93
C GLU A 25 -16.32 5.82 -5.21
N LEU A 26 -16.28 6.04 -3.91
CA LEU A 26 -15.10 5.78 -3.10
C LEU A 26 -14.70 4.31 -3.13
N LEU A 27 -15.66 3.38 -3.04
CA LEU A 27 -15.37 1.95 -3.19
C LEU A 27 -14.89 1.60 -4.60
N LYS A 28 -15.39 2.25 -5.64
CA LYS A 28 -14.86 2.06 -7.00
C LYS A 28 -13.40 2.49 -7.10
N PHE A 29 -13.01 3.61 -6.52
CA PHE A 29 -11.59 4.01 -6.47
C PHE A 29 -10.70 2.94 -5.83
N GLN A 30 -11.15 2.35 -4.72
CA GLN A 30 -10.39 1.25 -4.09
C GLN A 30 -10.31 0.02 -5.01
N ILE A 31 -11.40 -0.32 -5.71
CA ILE A 31 -11.42 -1.42 -6.68
C ILE A 31 -10.44 -1.14 -7.82
N ASP A 32 -10.45 0.08 -8.37
CA ASP A 32 -9.57 0.49 -9.47
C ASP A 32 -8.10 0.42 -9.05
N THR A 33 -7.76 0.96 -7.88
CA THR A 33 -6.40 0.91 -7.33
C THR A 33 -5.89 -0.53 -7.18
N VAL A 34 -6.73 -1.42 -6.62
CA VAL A 34 -6.39 -2.84 -6.48
C VAL A 34 -6.19 -3.50 -7.84
N ALA A 35 -7.07 -3.21 -8.80
CA ALA A 35 -6.99 -3.77 -10.15
C ALA A 35 -5.73 -3.31 -10.90
N ASP A 36 -5.44 -2.00 -10.85
CA ASP A 36 -4.28 -1.40 -11.52
C ASP A 36 -2.96 -1.98 -10.98
N LEU A 37 -2.80 -2.02 -9.65
CA LEU A 37 -1.60 -2.58 -9.03
C LEU A 37 -1.49 -4.09 -9.23
N ARG A 38 -2.63 -4.80 -9.25
CA ARG A 38 -2.65 -6.22 -9.58
C ARG A 38 -2.15 -6.48 -11.00
N GLU A 39 -2.57 -5.69 -11.96
CA GLU A 39 -2.10 -5.76 -13.36
C GLU A 39 -0.63 -5.37 -13.44
N GLU A 40 -0.25 -4.24 -12.85
CA GLU A 40 1.11 -3.70 -12.86
C GLU A 40 2.15 -4.68 -12.32
N PHE A 41 1.81 -5.42 -11.25
CA PHE A 41 2.67 -6.44 -10.63
C PHE A 41 2.36 -7.87 -11.05
N ASN A 42 1.58 -8.06 -12.13
CA ASN A 42 1.25 -9.36 -12.72
C ASN A 42 0.75 -10.40 -11.68
N ILE A 43 -0.06 -9.96 -10.71
CA ILE A 43 -0.60 -10.82 -9.66
C ILE A 43 -1.74 -11.67 -10.23
N LYS A 44 -1.50 -12.95 -10.43
CA LYS A 44 -2.48 -13.90 -11.03
C LYS A 44 -3.40 -14.54 -10.02
N GLU A 45 -2.98 -14.60 -8.77
CA GLU A 45 -3.77 -15.20 -7.71
C GLU A 45 -5.06 -14.41 -7.45
N PRO A 46 -6.13 -15.11 -7.06
CA PRO A 46 -7.37 -14.45 -6.66
C PRO A 46 -7.12 -13.49 -5.51
N LEU A 47 -7.48 -12.23 -5.69
CA LEU A 47 -7.41 -11.21 -4.67
C LEU A 47 -8.82 -10.77 -4.28
N GLN A 48 -9.07 -10.69 -2.99
CA GLN A 48 -10.35 -10.25 -2.44
C GLN A 48 -10.20 -8.86 -1.84
N LEU A 49 -11.11 -7.97 -2.18
CA LEU A 49 -11.28 -6.67 -1.54
C LEU A 49 -12.56 -6.68 -0.70
N GLY A 50 -12.44 -6.33 0.56
CA GLY A 50 -13.57 -6.25 1.46
C GLY A 50 -13.58 -5.00 2.31
N TRP A 51 -14.60 -4.85 3.14
CA TRP A 51 -14.68 -3.82 4.16
C TRP A 51 -15.16 -4.40 5.48
N LYS A 52 -14.62 -3.88 6.55
CA LYS A 52 -15.00 -4.21 7.93
C LYS A 52 -14.81 -2.99 8.82
N ARG A 53 -15.49 -2.96 9.94
CA ARG A 53 -15.25 -1.95 10.96
C ARG A 53 -13.92 -2.27 11.65
N MET A 54 -13.04 -1.29 11.70
CA MET A 54 -11.76 -1.30 12.40
C MET A 54 -11.72 -0.15 13.40
N ASP A 55 -10.62 -0.01 14.10
CA ASP A 55 -10.40 1.17 14.95
C ASP A 55 -10.41 2.44 14.08
N PRO A 56 -10.83 3.59 14.63
CA PRO A 56 -10.95 4.82 13.85
C PRO A 56 -9.67 5.28 13.16
N ASP A 57 -8.51 4.94 13.71
CA ASP A 57 -7.19 5.33 13.21
C ASP A 57 -6.62 4.31 12.20
N ASP A 58 -7.26 3.16 12.03
CA ASP A 58 -6.91 2.17 11.01
C ASP A 58 -7.69 2.41 9.74
N PHE A 59 -7.02 2.66 8.62
CA PHE A 59 -7.66 2.88 7.32
C PHE A 59 -7.84 1.60 6.52
N GLY A 60 -6.96 0.63 6.69
CA GLY A 60 -6.99 -0.65 5.98
C GLY A 60 -6.24 -1.76 6.71
N GLU A 61 -6.28 -2.95 6.16
CA GLU A 61 -5.56 -4.12 6.65
C GLU A 61 -5.39 -5.14 5.53
N THR A 62 -4.23 -5.74 5.46
CA THR A 62 -3.98 -6.89 4.56
C THR A 62 -3.87 -8.17 5.38
N SER A 63 -4.55 -9.23 4.92
CA SER A 63 -4.49 -10.54 5.57
C SER A 63 -3.07 -11.13 5.55
N SER A 64 -2.74 -11.94 6.56
CA SER A 64 -1.41 -12.56 6.69
C SER A 64 -1.03 -13.48 5.52
N ASN A 65 -2.02 -14.00 4.78
CA ASN A 65 -1.80 -14.80 3.56
C ASN A 65 -1.69 -13.94 2.28
N HIS A 66 -1.74 -12.61 2.39
CA HIS A 66 -1.66 -11.66 1.29
C HIS A 66 -2.71 -11.85 0.17
N GLN A 67 -3.88 -12.42 0.49
CA GLN A 67 -4.95 -12.67 -0.47
C GLN A 67 -6.19 -11.80 -0.26
N GLN A 68 -6.24 -11.06 0.85
CA GLN A 68 -7.38 -10.21 1.20
C GLN A 68 -6.89 -8.83 1.60
N VAL A 69 -7.47 -7.83 0.98
CA VAL A 69 -7.34 -6.41 1.33
C VAL A 69 -8.63 -5.95 1.97
N TRP A 70 -8.53 -5.35 3.13
CA TRP A 70 -9.65 -4.81 3.87
C TRP A 70 -9.52 -3.29 3.98
N ILE A 71 -10.60 -2.59 3.71
CA ILE A 71 -10.69 -1.14 3.94
C ILE A 71 -11.61 -0.90 5.14
N ASN A 72 -11.27 0.04 5.99
CA ASN A 72 -12.12 0.40 7.11
C ASN A 72 -13.46 0.93 6.60
N GLU A 73 -14.55 0.37 7.11
CA GLU A 73 -15.91 0.79 6.77
C GLU A 73 -16.14 2.30 7.01
N LEU A 74 -15.49 2.86 8.03
CA LEU A 74 -15.56 4.30 8.32
C LEU A 74 -14.88 5.12 7.22
N ALA A 75 -13.76 4.65 6.66
CA ALA A 75 -13.04 5.30 5.57
C ALA A 75 -13.84 5.27 4.25
N LEU A 76 -14.76 4.33 4.08
CA LEU A 76 -15.59 4.19 2.87
C LEU A 76 -16.90 4.97 2.92
N ARG A 77 -17.14 5.81 3.93
CA ARG A 77 -18.43 6.53 4.04
C ARG A 77 -18.50 7.79 3.20
N LYS A 78 -17.45 8.62 3.24
CA LYS A 78 -17.38 9.89 2.50
C LYS A 78 -15.93 10.22 2.13
N ARG A 79 -15.64 10.29 0.85
CA ARG A 79 -14.30 10.59 0.33
C ARG A 79 -13.68 11.84 0.97
N ALA A 80 -14.38 12.96 0.96
CA ALA A 80 -13.86 14.23 1.50
C ALA A 80 -13.51 14.18 2.99
N VAL A 81 -14.24 13.39 3.78
CA VAL A 81 -13.97 13.20 5.21
C VAL A 81 -12.72 12.33 5.38
N THR A 82 -12.62 11.25 4.61
CA THR A 82 -11.46 10.34 4.63
C THR A 82 -10.19 11.08 4.24
N GLU A 83 -10.20 11.82 3.14
CA GLU A 83 -9.04 12.57 2.67
C GLU A 83 -8.64 13.69 3.63
N LYS A 84 -9.62 14.34 4.27
CA LYS A 84 -9.35 15.30 5.34
C LYS A 84 -8.64 14.65 6.53
N ASN A 85 -9.05 13.45 6.93
CA ASN A 85 -8.42 12.73 8.03
C ASN A 85 -7.01 12.27 7.65
N LEU A 86 -6.82 11.69 6.46
CA LEU A 86 -5.50 11.31 5.94
C LEU A 86 -4.54 12.51 5.89
N THR A 87 -5.01 13.67 5.40
CA THR A 87 -4.18 14.88 5.32
C THR A 87 -3.83 15.45 6.70
N ALA A 88 -4.71 15.25 7.71
CA ALA A 88 -4.44 15.67 9.07
C ALA A 88 -3.42 14.76 9.77
N ASP A 89 -3.34 13.50 9.34
CA ASP A 89 -2.41 12.51 9.86
C ASP A 89 -1.08 12.55 9.09
N LYS A 90 -0.13 13.34 9.60
CA LYS A 90 1.21 13.44 9.03
C LYS A 90 2.06 12.18 9.17
N TYR A 91 1.57 11.21 9.92
CA TYR A 91 2.24 9.93 10.15
C TYR A 91 2.22 9.03 8.91
N LEU A 92 1.15 9.13 8.07
CA LEU A 92 0.96 8.34 6.86
C LEU A 92 1.36 9.12 5.60
N ALA A 93 1.80 8.40 4.57
CA ALA A 93 2.09 8.97 3.26
C ALA A 93 0.83 9.20 2.40
N ALA A 94 -0.24 8.45 2.66
CA ALA A 94 -1.51 8.59 1.95
C ALA A 94 -2.20 9.92 2.31
N ASP A 95 -2.56 10.70 1.30
CA ASP A 95 -3.37 11.92 1.45
C ASP A 95 -4.64 11.89 0.60
N THR A 96 -4.79 10.88 -0.23
CA THR A 96 -5.99 10.61 -1.03
C THR A 96 -6.54 9.22 -0.74
N ALA A 97 -7.81 9.01 -1.05
CA ALA A 97 -8.49 7.74 -0.78
C ALA A 97 -7.84 6.56 -1.51
N GLU A 98 -7.32 6.78 -2.71
CA GLU A 98 -6.60 5.76 -3.50
C GLU A 98 -5.35 5.26 -2.78
N GLY A 99 -4.70 6.12 -2.00
CA GLY A 99 -3.52 5.78 -1.22
C GLY A 99 -3.76 4.66 -0.21
N ILE A 100 -4.99 4.50 0.30
CA ILE A 100 -5.33 3.43 1.25
C ILE A 100 -5.17 2.06 0.59
N ALA A 101 -5.84 1.83 -0.54
CA ALA A 101 -5.73 0.55 -1.24
C ALA A 101 -4.33 0.33 -1.81
N ALA A 102 -3.63 1.39 -2.24
CA ALA A 102 -2.24 1.28 -2.70
C ALA A 102 -1.30 0.85 -1.57
N HIS A 103 -1.48 1.38 -0.35
CA HIS A 103 -0.77 0.94 0.85
C HIS A 103 -1.00 -0.56 1.12
N GLU A 104 -2.26 -0.98 1.20
CA GLU A 104 -2.61 -2.39 1.45
C GLU A 104 -2.08 -3.33 0.36
N MET A 105 -2.12 -2.90 -0.90
CA MET A 105 -1.51 -3.64 -2.00
C MET A 105 0.01 -3.73 -1.86
N GLY A 106 0.65 -2.79 -1.19
CA GLY A 106 2.06 -2.85 -0.85
C GLY A 106 2.42 -4.06 0.00
N HIS A 107 1.58 -4.40 0.98
CA HIS A 107 1.75 -5.63 1.76
C HIS A 107 1.57 -6.89 0.89
N VAL A 108 0.59 -6.91 -0.02
CA VAL A 108 0.40 -8.02 -0.97
C VAL A 108 1.64 -8.19 -1.85
N ILE A 109 2.16 -7.09 -2.41
CA ILE A 109 3.30 -7.08 -3.31
C ILE A 109 4.59 -7.46 -2.58
N SER A 110 4.77 -7.02 -1.33
CA SER A 110 5.94 -7.39 -0.52
C SER A 110 6.08 -8.92 -0.36
N GLY A 111 4.95 -9.63 -0.29
CA GLY A 111 4.91 -11.09 -0.27
C GLY A 111 5.32 -11.77 -1.60
N LYS A 112 5.52 -11.00 -2.68
CA LYS A 112 5.93 -11.51 -4.00
C LYS A 112 7.43 -11.35 -4.28
N ILE A 113 8.18 -10.74 -3.39
CA ILE A 113 9.63 -10.57 -3.55
C ILE A 113 10.33 -11.93 -3.58
N ARG A 114 11.12 -12.18 -4.63
CA ARG A 114 11.78 -13.48 -4.90
C ARG A 114 13.27 -13.48 -4.60
N ASN A 115 13.92 -12.32 -4.68
CA ASN A 115 15.37 -12.20 -4.51
C ASN A 115 15.84 -11.99 -3.07
N GLY A 116 14.90 -12.02 -2.10
CA GLY A 116 15.18 -11.85 -0.68
C GLY A 116 15.54 -10.43 -0.23
N LYS A 117 15.47 -9.42 -1.12
CA LYS A 117 15.66 -8.02 -0.75
C LYS A 117 14.55 -7.55 0.18
N SER A 118 14.89 -6.80 1.21
CA SER A 118 13.92 -6.08 2.03
C SER A 118 13.50 -4.75 1.37
N GLY A 119 12.41 -4.16 1.84
CA GLY A 119 12.03 -2.80 1.42
C GLY A 119 13.15 -1.77 1.65
N LEU A 120 13.91 -1.93 2.73
CA LEU A 120 15.05 -1.07 3.04
C LEU A 120 16.21 -1.23 2.03
N ASP A 121 16.50 -2.47 1.60
CA ASP A 121 17.52 -2.72 0.57
C ASP A 121 17.13 -2.08 -0.75
N ILE A 122 15.87 -2.24 -1.17
CA ILE A 122 15.35 -1.63 -2.38
C ILE A 122 15.41 -0.10 -2.28
N TYR A 123 15.07 0.48 -1.12
CA TYR A 123 15.13 1.93 -0.94
C TYR A 123 16.56 2.48 -0.98
N LYS A 124 17.53 1.81 -0.37
CA LYS A 124 18.96 2.18 -0.46
C LYS A 124 19.47 2.15 -1.90
N GLU A 125 19.11 1.13 -2.66
CA GLU A 125 19.41 1.04 -4.08
C GLU A 125 18.74 2.15 -4.90
N THR A 126 17.47 2.47 -4.57
CA THR A 126 16.75 3.61 -5.14
C THR A 126 17.52 4.91 -4.95
N VAL A 127 17.95 5.21 -3.73
CA VAL A 127 18.72 6.41 -3.43
C VAL A 127 20.03 6.43 -4.20
N TYR A 128 20.71 5.30 -4.28
CA TYR A 128 21.95 5.20 -5.08
C TYR A 128 21.72 5.49 -6.56
N ASN A 129 20.69 4.88 -7.16
CA ASN A 129 20.41 5.06 -8.58
C ASN A 129 19.98 6.49 -8.93
N VAL A 130 19.24 7.15 -8.03
CA VAL A 130 18.73 8.51 -8.26
C VAL A 130 19.76 9.60 -7.93
N SER A 131 20.62 9.40 -6.93
CA SER A 131 21.50 10.44 -6.40
C SER A 131 23.01 10.13 -6.51
N GLY A 132 23.38 8.90 -6.86
CA GLY A 132 24.77 8.42 -6.84
C GLY A 132 25.35 8.19 -5.44
N LYS A 133 24.57 8.38 -4.37
CA LYS A 133 25.03 8.27 -2.98
C LYS A 133 24.71 6.89 -2.40
N ARG A 134 25.72 6.24 -1.84
CA ARG A 134 25.53 5.08 -0.96
C ARG A 134 25.22 5.57 0.44
N ILE A 135 24.17 5.03 1.05
CA ILE A 135 23.71 5.42 2.38
C ILE A 135 23.67 4.21 3.31
N SER A 136 23.87 4.46 4.61
CA SER A 136 23.66 3.49 5.68
C SER A 136 22.17 3.24 5.94
N ASP A 137 21.84 2.19 6.70
CA ASP A 137 20.46 1.92 7.11
C ASP A 137 19.87 3.08 7.93
N LYS A 138 20.67 3.67 8.82
CA LYS A 138 20.25 4.82 9.63
C LYS A 138 19.89 6.04 8.75
N GLU A 139 20.72 6.34 7.76
CA GLU A 139 20.46 7.44 6.82
C GLU A 139 19.23 7.15 5.96
N ALA A 140 19.04 5.90 5.52
CA ALA A 140 17.87 5.48 4.75
C ALA A 140 16.58 5.68 5.55
N LEU A 141 16.55 5.26 6.83
CA LEU A 141 15.40 5.48 7.70
C LEU A 141 15.12 6.98 7.94
N SER A 142 16.16 7.80 8.13
CA SER A 142 15.99 9.25 8.26
C SER A 142 15.40 9.88 6.99
N LEU A 143 15.87 9.46 5.81
CA LEU A 143 15.34 9.93 4.53
C LEU A 143 13.91 9.46 4.27
N LEU A 144 13.54 8.27 4.72
CA LEU A 144 12.16 7.78 4.65
C LEU A 144 11.21 8.65 5.49
N ILE A 145 11.59 8.97 6.73
CA ILE A 145 10.82 9.86 7.61
C ILE A 145 10.65 11.25 6.96
N GLU A 146 11.73 11.78 6.40
CA GLU A 146 11.73 13.13 5.82
C GLU A 146 10.93 13.22 4.51
N ASN A 147 11.01 12.21 3.64
CA ASN A 147 10.54 12.29 2.26
C ASN A 147 9.32 11.41 1.94
N VAL A 148 8.94 10.51 2.83
CA VAL A 148 7.80 9.59 2.65
C VAL A 148 6.81 9.78 3.80
N SER A 149 7.11 9.22 4.98
CA SER A 149 6.29 9.33 6.18
C SER A 149 7.04 8.80 7.41
N GLU A 150 6.61 9.18 8.60
CA GLU A 150 7.13 8.55 9.83
C GLU A 150 6.81 7.06 9.89
N TYR A 151 5.64 6.67 9.39
CA TYR A 151 5.19 5.28 9.37
C TYR A 151 6.04 4.39 8.47
N SER A 152 6.60 4.91 7.36
CA SER A 152 7.50 4.16 6.49
C SER A 152 8.74 3.62 7.20
N ALA A 153 9.19 4.29 8.26
CA ALA A 153 10.32 3.85 9.08
C ALA A 153 9.89 3.12 10.36
N ALA A 154 8.60 2.86 10.54
CA ALA A 154 8.08 2.13 11.68
C ALA A 154 8.65 0.71 11.75
N VAL A 155 9.06 0.29 12.94
CA VAL A 155 9.72 -0.98 13.18
C VAL A 155 8.80 -1.92 13.92
N THR A 156 8.49 -3.05 13.32
CA THR A 156 7.71 -4.11 13.97
C THR A 156 8.65 -5.17 14.53
N PRO A 157 8.68 -5.42 15.86
CA PRO A 157 9.47 -6.49 16.44
C PRO A 157 8.88 -7.86 16.06
N LYS A 158 9.73 -8.76 15.55
CA LYS A 158 9.37 -10.17 15.35
C LYS A 158 9.63 -10.99 16.60
N ALA A 159 8.96 -12.14 16.71
CA ALA A 159 9.12 -13.08 17.83
C ALA A 159 10.56 -13.56 18.06
N ASN A 160 11.41 -13.50 17.04
CA ASN A 160 12.84 -13.85 17.10
C ASN A 160 13.76 -12.66 17.46
N GLY A 161 13.20 -11.53 17.88
CA GLY A 161 13.95 -10.32 18.24
C GLY A 161 14.50 -9.50 17.07
N VAL A 162 14.19 -9.88 15.83
CA VAL A 162 14.56 -9.12 14.64
C VAL A 162 13.53 -8.04 14.38
N ASN A 163 13.97 -6.80 14.25
CA ASN A 163 13.13 -5.67 13.89
C ASN A 163 12.99 -5.58 12.36
N VAL A 164 11.79 -5.40 11.87
CA VAL A 164 11.49 -5.34 10.42
C VAL A 164 10.70 -4.09 10.10
N CYS A 165 11.15 -3.33 9.12
CA CYS A 165 10.41 -2.20 8.57
C CYS A 165 9.46 -2.73 7.48
N ASN A 166 8.25 -3.13 7.87
CA ASN A 166 7.27 -3.70 6.95
C ASN A 166 6.50 -2.64 6.13
N GLU A 167 6.60 -1.37 6.53
CA GLU A 167 5.79 -0.28 5.98
C GLU A 167 6.47 0.49 4.84
N ILE A 168 7.76 0.20 4.53
CA ILE A 168 8.49 0.91 3.48
C ILE A 168 7.82 0.73 2.11
N ILE A 169 7.50 -0.50 1.74
CA ILE A 169 6.88 -0.80 0.45
C ILE A 169 5.46 -0.25 0.38
N PRO A 170 4.56 -0.49 1.36
CA PRO A 170 3.24 0.11 1.41
C PRO A 170 3.23 1.63 1.27
N GLU A 171 4.03 2.32 2.06
CA GLU A 171 4.07 3.78 2.07
C GLU A 171 4.61 4.36 0.75
N ILE A 172 5.68 3.78 0.19
CA ILE A 172 6.22 4.26 -1.09
C ILE A 172 5.26 3.95 -2.25
N LEU A 173 4.55 2.82 -2.24
CA LEU A 173 3.51 2.52 -3.23
C LEU A 173 2.34 3.50 -3.14
N SER A 174 1.92 3.85 -1.92
CA SER A 174 0.92 4.90 -1.71
C SER A 174 1.36 6.23 -2.33
N VAL A 175 2.60 6.67 -2.08
CA VAL A 175 3.18 7.88 -2.71
C VAL A 175 3.23 7.73 -4.22
N ASN A 176 3.72 6.60 -4.74
CA ASN A 176 3.86 6.42 -6.19
C ASN A 176 2.52 6.44 -6.91
N TYR A 177 1.47 5.91 -6.29
CA TYR A 177 0.13 5.88 -6.88
C TYR A 177 -0.56 7.26 -6.82
N THR A 178 -0.35 8.02 -5.76
CA THR A 178 -1.05 9.30 -5.52
C THR A 178 -0.26 10.53 -5.98
N LYS A 179 1.05 10.57 -5.70
CA LYS A 179 1.96 11.69 -5.98
C LYS A 179 3.32 11.21 -6.47
N PRO A 180 3.41 10.54 -7.63
CA PRO A 180 4.64 9.92 -8.09
C PRO A 180 5.78 10.94 -8.24
N ASN A 181 6.95 10.60 -7.71
CA ASN A 181 8.19 11.36 -7.84
C ASN A 181 9.33 10.47 -8.36
N LYS A 182 10.51 11.04 -8.59
CA LYS A 182 11.64 10.28 -9.15
C LYS A 182 12.09 9.10 -8.27
N TYR A 183 12.01 9.24 -6.94
CA TYR A 183 12.38 8.17 -6.02
C TYR A 183 11.32 7.07 -5.97
N SER A 184 10.04 7.43 -5.86
CA SER A 184 8.97 6.42 -5.85
C SER A 184 8.88 5.64 -7.16
N LYS A 185 9.09 6.29 -8.31
CA LYS A 185 9.16 5.63 -9.62
C LYS A 185 10.32 4.66 -9.74
N GLU A 186 11.52 5.06 -9.32
CA GLU A 186 12.69 4.17 -9.32
C GLU A 186 12.52 3.02 -8.31
N PHE A 187 11.96 3.30 -7.15
CA PHE A 187 11.64 2.25 -6.17
C PHE A 187 10.70 1.19 -6.75
N VAL A 188 9.61 1.62 -7.41
CA VAL A 188 8.65 0.70 -8.04
C VAL A 188 9.31 -0.10 -9.16
N ARG A 189 10.20 0.50 -9.96
CA ARG A 189 10.98 -0.22 -10.97
C ARG A 189 11.82 -1.33 -10.34
N LEU A 190 12.57 -1.02 -9.27
CA LEU A 190 13.40 -2.01 -8.55
C LEU A 190 12.56 -3.06 -7.82
N LEU A 191 11.38 -2.66 -7.30
CA LEU A 191 10.46 -3.58 -6.66
C LEU A 191 9.91 -4.61 -7.67
N LYS A 192 9.59 -4.18 -8.90
CA LYS A 192 9.22 -5.10 -10.00
C LYS A 192 10.32 -6.09 -10.29
N GLU A 193 11.56 -5.64 -10.45
CA GLU A 193 12.71 -6.53 -10.61
C GLU A 193 12.86 -7.52 -9.44
N ALA A 194 12.63 -7.05 -8.21
CA ALA A 194 12.67 -7.92 -7.03
C ALA A 194 11.54 -8.97 -7.04
N CYS A 195 10.41 -8.68 -7.67
CA CYS A 195 9.30 -9.61 -7.89
C CYS A 195 9.53 -10.54 -9.11
N GLY A 196 10.56 -10.29 -9.92
CA GLY A 196 10.87 -11.07 -11.13
C GLY A 196 10.06 -10.66 -12.37
N LEU A 197 9.75 -9.36 -12.49
CA LEU A 197 9.03 -8.73 -13.60
C LEU A 197 9.97 -7.91 -14.48
#